data_15d83a011009f4504a78d13b01bbb3e7
#
_entry.id   15d83a011009f4504a78d13b01bbb3e7
#
_cell.length_a   1.000
_cell.length_b   1.000
_cell.length_c   1.000
_cell.angle_alpha   90.00
_cell.angle_beta   90.00
_cell.angle_gamma   90.00
#
_symmetry.space_group_name_H-M   'P 1'
#
loop_
_entity.id
_entity.type
_entity.pdbx_description
1 polymer ?
#
loop_
_entity_poly.entity_id
_entity_poly.type
_entity_poly.pdbx_seq_one_letter_code
_entity_poly.pdbx_strand_id
1 'polypeptide(L)'
;TLGKYYGYSVYLPPSYEQYLEQRFPVVYWLHGRNGSPNVIKRLLAKFDAAMKTGDCPEMIIVAPNGLQMSMYCDSRDGQFPVETVIVQDLIRHVDATYRTVADRDNRAVDGFSMGGFGAAHLGFKYPELFGAVSIMGGALHKSEFLRDERADIFESIFGNDLDYCRANSPWTLVEQNVAQIKTQVIRQYVGEKDNRLLEKNKAYHTFMEQLGISHAFGIAAGAGHNAVKVHKNMSDDPFAFYRAAFGGKGK
;
A
#
# COMPACT_ATOMS: atom_id res chain seq x y z
N THR A 1 18.45 -11.94 -1.73
CA THR A 1 19.35 -11.00 -1.04
C THR A 1 19.76 -11.49 0.35
N LEU A 2 18.97 -12.34 1.03
CA LEU A 2 19.21 -12.65 2.45
C LEU A 2 19.42 -14.13 2.77
N GLY A 3 19.32 -15.05 1.81
CA GLY A 3 19.29 -16.49 2.09
C GLY A 3 18.12 -16.92 3.01
N LYS A 4 17.09 -16.05 3.16
CA LYS A 4 15.87 -16.32 3.90
C LYS A 4 14.67 -16.34 2.97
N TYR A 5 13.69 -17.19 3.25
CA TYR A 5 12.43 -17.24 2.48
C TYR A 5 11.43 -16.21 3.01
N TYR A 6 10.99 -15.30 2.13
CA TYR A 6 9.85 -14.43 2.38
C TYR A 6 8.66 -14.94 1.56
N GLY A 7 7.60 -15.35 2.23
CA GLY A 7 6.40 -15.81 1.57
C GLY A 7 5.54 -14.65 1.06
N TYR A 8 4.81 -14.90 -0.03
CA TYR A 8 3.74 -14.01 -0.50
C TYR A 8 2.55 -14.84 -0.98
N SER A 9 1.39 -14.23 -1.09
CA SER A 9 0.24 -14.80 -1.78
C SER A 9 0.01 -14.05 -3.08
N VAL A 10 -0.44 -14.76 -4.12
CA VAL A 10 -0.82 -14.14 -5.40
C VAL A 10 -2.25 -14.52 -5.74
N TYR A 11 -3.01 -13.57 -6.26
CA TYR A 11 -4.29 -13.77 -6.92
C TYR A 11 -4.10 -13.43 -8.40
N LEU A 12 -4.55 -14.32 -9.27
CA LEU A 12 -4.54 -14.14 -10.73
C LEU A 12 -5.96 -13.76 -11.21
N PRO A 13 -6.09 -12.82 -12.14
CA PRO A 13 -7.39 -12.35 -12.59
C PRO A 13 -8.17 -13.44 -13.35
N PRO A 14 -9.51 -13.29 -13.51
CA PRO A 14 -10.37 -14.32 -14.08
C PRO A 14 -9.96 -14.81 -15.48
N SER A 15 -9.45 -13.90 -16.32
CA SER A 15 -9.04 -14.25 -17.70
C SER A 15 -7.59 -14.73 -17.81
N TYR A 16 -6.84 -14.84 -16.69
CA TYR A 16 -5.41 -15.15 -16.73
C TYR A 16 -5.09 -16.44 -17.46
N GLU A 17 -5.82 -17.53 -17.24
CA GLU A 17 -5.61 -18.81 -17.94
C GLU A 17 -6.23 -18.85 -19.35
N GLN A 18 -7.17 -17.94 -19.62
CA GLN A 18 -7.86 -17.88 -20.91
C GLN A 18 -7.04 -17.18 -21.99
N TYR A 19 -6.35 -16.10 -21.64
CA TYR A 19 -5.57 -15.29 -22.59
C TYR A 19 -4.08 -15.35 -22.27
N LEU A 20 -3.38 -16.30 -22.88
CA LEU A 20 -2.00 -16.65 -22.54
C LEU A 20 -0.98 -15.55 -22.85
N GLU A 21 -1.28 -14.67 -23.83
CA GLU A 21 -0.40 -13.57 -24.21
C GLU A 21 -0.72 -12.26 -23.48
N GLN A 22 -1.87 -12.20 -22.80
CA GLN A 22 -2.29 -10.98 -22.11
C GLN A 22 -1.41 -10.73 -20.87
N ARG A 23 -0.98 -9.48 -20.71
CA ARG A 23 -0.29 -8.99 -19.51
C ARG A 23 -1.22 -8.12 -18.69
N PHE A 24 -1.01 -8.12 -17.39
CA PHE A 24 -1.89 -7.48 -16.42
C PHE A 24 -1.14 -6.47 -15.55
N PRO A 25 -1.77 -5.36 -15.16
CA PRO A 25 -1.24 -4.50 -14.12
C PRO A 25 -1.16 -5.28 -12.80
N VAL A 26 -0.34 -4.79 -11.87
CA VAL A 26 -0.11 -5.47 -10.59
C VAL A 26 -0.34 -4.54 -9.41
N VAL A 27 -1.02 -5.05 -8.38
CA VAL A 27 -1.20 -4.38 -7.09
C VAL A 27 -0.46 -5.15 -6.00
N TYR A 28 0.44 -4.48 -5.30
CA TYR A 28 1.07 -5.00 -4.08
C TYR A 28 0.22 -4.60 -2.89
N TRP A 29 -0.50 -5.58 -2.30
CA TRP A 29 -1.42 -5.34 -1.20
C TRP A 29 -0.78 -5.68 0.15
N LEU A 30 -0.66 -4.67 1.02
CA LEU A 30 0.09 -4.72 2.27
C LEU A 30 -0.84 -4.91 3.47
N HIS A 31 -0.63 -5.97 4.25
CA HIS A 31 -1.45 -6.27 5.43
C HIS A 31 -1.13 -5.38 6.64
N GLY A 32 -2.07 -5.30 7.57
CA GLY A 32 -1.88 -4.59 8.84
C GLY A 32 -1.01 -5.37 9.83
N ARG A 33 -0.66 -4.74 10.95
CA ARG A 33 0.11 -5.34 12.04
C ARG A 33 -0.52 -6.66 12.51
N ASN A 34 0.32 -7.63 12.85
CA ASN A 34 -0.07 -8.99 13.21
C ASN A 34 -0.92 -9.71 12.14
N GLY A 35 -0.93 -9.20 10.91
CA GLY A 35 -1.56 -9.83 9.77
C GLY A 35 -0.64 -10.82 9.05
N SER A 36 -1.10 -11.25 7.89
CA SER A 36 -0.34 -12.12 7.00
C SER A 36 -0.80 -11.91 5.55
N PRO A 37 -0.09 -12.44 4.55
CA PRO A 37 -0.53 -12.40 3.14
C PRO A 37 -1.96 -12.91 2.91
N ASN A 38 -2.46 -13.79 3.78
CA ASN A 38 -3.79 -14.35 3.65
C ASN A 38 -4.95 -13.41 4.04
N VAL A 39 -4.67 -12.26 4.66
CA VAL A 39 -5.72 -11.31 5.04
C VAL A 39 -6.46 -10.76 3.82
N ILE A 40 -5.79 -10.62 2.67
CA ILE A 40 -6.40 -10.17 1.42
C ILE A 40 -7.56 -11.08 0.96
N LYS A 41 -7.54 -12.36 1.32
CA LYS A 41 -8.61 -13.32 0.95
C LYS A 41 -10.01 -12.83 1.33
N ARG A 42 -10.12 -11.99 2.38
CA ARG A 42 -11.41 -11.39 2.81
C ARG A 42 -11.97 -10.36 1.82
N LEU A 43 -11.13 -9.83 0.95
CA LEU A 43 -11.49 -8.86 -0.10
C LEU A 43 -11.52 -9.48 -1.49
N LEU A 44 -10.80 -10.59 -1.73
CA LEU A 44 -10.62 -11.18 -3.06
C LEU A 44 -11.94 -11.49 -3.76
N ALA A 45 -12.96 -12.01 -3.05
CA ALA A 45 -14.25 -12.30 -3.67
C ALA A 45 -14.92 -11.05 -4.27
N LYS A 46 -14.69 -9.86 -3.68
CA LYS A 46 -15.20 -8.59 -4.21
C LYS A 46 -14.41 -8.13 -5.43
N PHE A 47 -13.08 -8.26 -5.39
CA PHE A 47 -12.22 -7.96 -6.52
C PHE A 47 -12.54 -8.88 -7.70
N ASP A 48 -12.66 -10.18 -7.46
CA ASP A 48 -13.00 -11.18 -8.48
C ASP A 48 -14.35 -10.88 -9.15
N ALA A 49 -15.37 -10.57 -8.34
CA ALA A 49 -16.69 -10.20 -8.87
C ALA A 49 -16.62 -8.92 -9.73
N ALA A 50 -15.94 -7.88 -9.23
CA ALA A 50 -15.81 -6.61 -9.95
C ALA A 50 -14.97 -6.72 -11.23
N MET A 51 -13.93 -7.56 -11.24
CA MET A 51 -13.17 -7.85 -12.47
C MET A 51 -14.02 -8.59 -13.51
N LYS A 52 -14.84 -9.57 -13.07
CA LYS A 52 -15.75 -10.33 -13.95
C LYS A 52 -16.85 -9.47 -14.57
N THR A 53 -17.31 -8.43 -13.87
CA THR A 53 -18.33 -7.51 -14.40
C THR A 53 -17.74 -6.33 -15.17
N GLY A 54 -16.42 -6.14 -15.15
CA GLY A 54 -15.74 -4.99 -15.76
C GLY A 54 -15.76 -3.72 -14.90
N ASP A 55 -16.28 -3.79 -13.67
CA ASP A 55 -16.28 -2.65 -12.73
C ASP A 55 -14.88 -2.34 -12.21
N CYS A 56 -13.99 -3.32 -12.22
CA CYS A 56 -12.57 -3.20 -11.89
C CYS A 56 -11.73 -3.74 -13.04
N PRO A 57 -10.62 -3.08 -13.42
CA PRO A 57 -9.67 -3.66 -14.36
C PRO A 57 -9.14 -5.00 -13.86
N GLU A 58 -8.95 -5.94 -14.76
CA GLU A 58 -8.29 -7.19 -14.43
C GLU A 58 -6.82 -6.91 -14.05
N MET A 59 -6.41 -7.42 -12.89
CA MET A 59 -5.08 -7.17 -12.33
C MET A 59 -4.60 -8.35 -11.49
N ILE A 60 -3.30 -8.54 -11.45
CA ILE A 60 -2.64 -9.45 -10.51
C ILE A 60 -2.57 -8.76 -9.14
N ILE A 61 -2.94 -9.48 -8.06
CA ILE A 61 -2.78 -8.95 -6.70
C ILE A 61 -1.73 -9.80 -5.97
N VAL A 62 -0.67 -9.15 -5.54
CA VAL A 62 0.44 -9.75 -4.79
C VAL A 62 0.37 -9.26 -3.35
N ALA A 63 0.28 -10.17 -2.39
CA ALA A 63 0.28 -9.84 -0.97
C ALA A 63 1.56 -10.36 -0.32
N PRO A 64 2.58 -9.51 -0.10
CA PRO A 64 3.82 -9.91 0.56
C PRO A 64 3.62 -10.13 2.06
N ASN A 65 4.49 -10.94 2.67
CA ASN A 65 4.61 -11.04 4.10
C ASN A 65 5.40 -9.84 4.65
N GLY A 66 4.70 -8.86 5.19
CA GLY A 66 5.30 -7.68 5.83
C GLY A 66 5.76 -7.90 7.27
N LEU A 67 5.87 -9.15 7.72
CA LEU A 67 6.10 -9.50 9.13
C LEU A 67 5.03 -8.92 10.07
N GLN A 68 5.21 -9.08 11.37
CA GLN A 68 4.18 -8.68 12.34
C GLN A 68 4.07 -7.17 12.55
N MET A 69 5.22 -6.45 12.48
CA MET A 69 5.26 -5.02 12.77
C MET A 69 6.40 -4.24 12.08
N SER A 70 6.83 -4.68 10.89
CA SER A 70 7.95 -4.07 10.16
C SER A 70 7.72 -2.62 9.71
N MET A 71 6.49 -2.14 9.72
CA MET A 71 6.09 -0.90 9.06
C MET A 71 6.43 -0.86 7.55
N TYR A 72 6.79 -2.01 6.98
CA TYR A 72 7.31 -2.15 5.62
C TYR A 72 8.62 -1.38 5.36
N CYS A 73 9.34 -1.08 6.43
CA CYS A 73 10.69 -0.53 6.41
C CYS A 73 11.73 -1.64 6.60
N ASP A 74 12.93 -1.40 6.19
CA ASP A 74 14.07 -2.18 6.66
C ASP A 74 14.31 -1.87 8.14
N SER A 75 14.66 -2.87 8.95
CA SER A 75 15.08 -2.58 10.32
C SER A 75 16.46 -1.92 10.33
N ARG A 76 16.67 -1.02 11.28
CA ARG A 76 17.89 -0.21 11.38
C ARG A 76 19.17 -1.06 11.47
N ASP A 77 19.06 -2.25 12.06
CA ASP A 77 20.14 -3.22 12.20
C ASP A 77 20.31 -4.15 10.98
N GLY A 78 19.43 -4.02 9.98
CA GLY A 78 19.44 -4.83 8.75
C GLY A 78 18.96 -6.28 8.93
N GLN A 79 18.48 -6.67 10.12
CA GLN A 79 18.01 -8.05 10.35
C GLN A 79 16.70 -8.37 9.63
N PHE A 80 15.86 -7.37 9.41
CA PHE A 80 14.56 -7.46 8.76
C PHE A 80 14.44 -6.48 7.59
N PRO A 81 15.08 -6.73 6.43
CA PRO A 81 15.08 -5.81 5.29
C PRO A 81 13.81 -6.01 4.44
N VAL A 82 12.65 -5.74 5.02
CA VAL A 82 11.34 -5.96 4.40
C VAL A 82 11.11 -5.05 3.19
N GLU A 83 11.53 -3.81 3.29
CA GLU A 83 11.49 -2.85 2.19
C GLU A 83 12.34 -3.32 1.01
N THR A 84 13.61 -3.61 1.26
CA THR A 84 14.56 -4.09 0.24
C THR A 84 14.06 -5.36 -0.44
N VAL A 85 13.54 -6.33 0.32
CA VAL A 85 12.97 -7.57 -0.25
C VAL A 85 11.79 -7.26 -1.17
N ILE A 86 10.91 -6.33 -0.81
CA ILE A 86 9.75 -6.01 -1.65
C ILE A 86 10.19 -5.29 -2.93
N VAL A 87 11.00 -4.24 -2.82
CA VAL A 87 11.30 -3.37 -3.97
C VAL A 87 12.36 -3.95 -4.91
N GLN A 88 13.28 -4.77 -4.41
CA GLN A 88 14.38 -5.32 -5.22
C GLN A 88 14.13 -6.77 -5.64
N ASP A 89 13.68 -7.63 -4.71
CA ASP A 89 13.58 -9.06 -4.96
C ASP A 89 12.19 -9.46 -5.43
N LEU A 90 11.13 -9.07 -4.70
CA LEU A 90 9.78 -9.52 -4.99
C LEU A 90 9.23 -8.92 -6.29
N ILE A 91 9.40 -7.63 -6.54
CA ILE A 91 8.93 -6.99 -7.78
C ILE A 91 9.58 -7.69 -8.98
N ARG A 92 10.90 -7.87 -8.96
CA ARG A 92 11.62 -8.56 -10.04
C ARG A 92 11.16 -10.02 -10.21
N HIS A 93 10.97 -10.72 -9.11
CA HIS A 93 10.49 -12.10 -9.14
C HIS A 93 9.08 -12.20 -9.74
N VAL A 94 8.18 -11.32 -9.33
CA VAL A 94 6.79 -11.28 -9.82
C VAL A 94 6.76 -10.98 -11.33
N ASP A 95 7.53 -9.99 -11.77
CA ASP A 95 7.62 -9.61 -13.19
C ASP A 95 8.23 -10.71 -14.06
N ALA A 96 9.14 -11.52 -13.51
CA ALA A 96 9.74 -12.66 -14.20
C ALA A 96 8.86 -13.92 -14.19
N THR A 97 7.95 -14.05 -13.21
CA THR A 97 7.16 -15.27 -12.98
C THR A 97 5.76 -15.17 -13.57
N TYR A 98 5.15 -14.00 -13.50
CA TYR A 98 3.76 -13.76 -13.94
C TYR A 98 3.72 -12.80 -15.12
N ARG A 99 2.62 -12.84 -15.86
CA ARG A 99 2.39 -11.95 -17.01
C ARG A 99 1.98 -10.55 -16.53
N THR A 100 2.92 -9.81 -15.96
CA THR A 100 2.73 -8.42 -15.56
C THR A 100 3.03 -7.46 -16.69
N VAL A 101 2.37 -6.29 -16.71
CA VAL A 101 2.87 -5.11 -17.41
C VAL A 101 3.93 -4.49 -16.47
N ALA A 102 5.20 -4.78 -16.74
CA ALA A 102 6.32 -4.54 -15.82
C ALA A 102 6.83 -3.10 -15.87
N ASP A 103 5.94 -2.13 -15.72
CA ASP A 103 6.29 -0.71 -15.66
C ASP A 103 5.63 -0.01 -14.46
N ARG A 104 6.09 1.21 -14.17
CA ARG A 104 5.61 2.06 -13.08
C ARG A 104 4.11 2.32 -13.16
N ASP A 105 3.62 2.65 -14.33
CA ASP A 105 2.25 3.12 -14.54
C ASP A 105 1.22 1.98 -14.44
N ASN A 106 1.67 0.75 -14.49
CA ASN A 106 0.88 -0.46 -14.30
C ASN A 106 1.18 -1.16 -12.97
N ARG A 107 1.84 -0.45 -12.03
CA ARG A 107 2.13 -0.99 -10.69
C ARG A 107 1.59 -0.07 -9.62
N ALA A 108 0.75 -0.64 -8.74
CA ALA A 108 0.19 0.06 -7.59
C ALA A 108 0.64 -0.60 -6.28
N VAL A 109 0.70 0.20 -5.22
CA VAL A 109 0.79 -0.29 -3.85
C VAL A 109 -0.45 0.13 -3.08
N ASP A 110 -1.07 -0.81 -2.39
CA ASP A 110 -2.27 -0.64 -1.57
C ASP A 110 -2.06 -1.29 -0.20
N GLY A 111 -2.63 -0.76 0.85
CA GLY A 111 -2.47 -1.38 2.15
C GLY A 111 -3.34 -0.80 3.24
N PHE A 112 -3.55 -1.62 4.28
CA PHE A 112 -4.39 -1.27 5.42
C PHE A 112 -3.59 -1.17 6.71
N SER A 113 -3.83 -0.13 7.52
CA SER A 113 -3.22 0.07 8.86
C SER A 113 -1.69 0.23 8.76
N MET A 114 -0.90 -0.70 9.31
CA MET A 114 0.53 -0.80 9.07
C MET A 114 0.83 -0.88 7.56
N GLY A 115 0.01 -1.63 6.80
CA GLY A 115 0.11 -1.68 5.34
C GLY A 115 -0.22 -0.34 4.67
N GLY A 116 -1.12 0.46 5.24
CA GLY A 116 -1.39 1.82 4.77
C GLY A 116 -0.21 2.76 4.98
N PHE A 117 0.48 2.64 6.12
CA PHE A 117 1.79 3.30 6.29
C PHE A 117 2.78 2.79 5.25
N GLY A 118 2.90 1.46 5.08
CA GLY A 118 3.80 0.84 4.11
C GLY A 118 3.50 1.27 2.68
N ALA A 119 2.23 1.42 2.30
CA ALA A 119 1.85 1.91 0.98
C ALA A 119 2.33 3.35 0.73
N ALA A 120 2.15 4.24 1.71
CA ALA A 120 2.68 5.59 1.64
C ALA A 120 4.21 5.60 1.67
N HIS A 121 4.84 4.79 2.55
CA HIS A 121 6.29 4.68 2.64
C HIS A 121 6.91 4.21 1.32
N LEU A 122 6.50 3.04 0.81
CA LEU A 122 7.07 2.48 -0.41
C LEU A 122 6.70 3.32 -1.65
N GLY A 123 5.45 3.75 -1.76
CA GLY A 123 4.97 4.51 -2.90
C GLY A 123 5.60 5.89 -3.03
N PHE A 124 5.92 6.54 -1.92
CA PHE A 124 6.52 7.87 -1.91
C PHE A 124 8.05 7.86 -1.85
N LYS A 125 8.64 6.77 -1.37
CA LYS A 125 10.10 6.56 -1.40
C LYS A 125 10.59 6.09 -2.78
N TYR A 126 9.76 5.33 -3.48
CA TYR A 126 10.06 4.76 -4.80
C TYR A 126 9.00 5.15 -5.84
N PRO A 127 8.81 6.45 -6.10
CA PRO A 127 7.80 6.92 -7.05
C PRO A 127 8.08 6.49 -8.49
N GLU A 128 9.30 6.05 -8.79
CA GLU A 128 9.69 5.44 -10.06
C GLU A 128 9.23 3.99 -10.21
N LEU A 129 8.89 3.30 -9.11
CA LEU A 129 8.38 1.93 -9.13
C LEU A 129 6.85 1.85 -9.12
N PHE A 130 6.17 2.83 -8.48
CA PHE A 130 4.73 2.80 -8.27
C PHE A 130 4.04 4.02 -8.89
N GLY A 131 3.14 3.80 -9.85
CA GLY A 131 2.30 4.85 -10.45
C GLY A 131 1.04 5.16 -9.65
N ALA A 132 0.66 4.29 -8.70
CA ALA A 132 -0.53 4.51 -7.89
C ALA A 132 -0.34 4.03 -6.43
N VAL A 133 -0.92 4.79 -5.48
CA VAL A 133 -0.78 4.57 -4.04
C VAL A 133 -2.14 4.64 -3.35
N SER A 134 -2.51 3.59 -2.63
CA SER A 134 -3.75 3.51 -1.86
C SER A 134 -3.46 3.35 -0.37
N ILE A 135 -3.88 4.32 0.43
CA ILE A 135 -3.63 4.39 1.87
C ILE A 135 -4.95 4.14 2.60
N MET A 136 -5.13 2.93 3.14
CA MET A 136 -6.38 2.54 3.79
C MET A 136 -6.20 2.45 5.31
N GLY A 137 -6.82 3.37 6.07
CA GLY A 137 -6.69 3.44 7.52
C GLY A 137 -5.23 3.46 7.97
N GLY A 138 -4.39 4.23 7.29
CA GLY A 138 -2.95 4.22 7.44
C GLY A 138 -2.48 4.58 8.86
N ALA A 139 -1.51 3.85 9.39
CA ALA A 139 -0.87 4.14 10.67
C ALA A 139 0.12 5.33 10.55
N LEU A 140 -0.38 6.46 10.05
CA LEU A 140 0.36 7.66 9.68
C LEU A 140 0.78 8.49 10.90
N HIS A 141 1.49 7.83 11.81
CA HIS A 141 2.06 8.48 12.99
C HIS A 141 3.27 9.33 12.61
N LYS A 142 3.45 10.46 13.30
CA LYS A 142 4.71 11.19 13.27
C LYS A 142 5.79 10.40 14.03
N SER A 143 7.06 10.60 13.69
CA SER A 143 8.18 9.84 14.26
C SER A 143 8.28 10.02 15.78
N GLU A 144 8.00 11.22 16.29
CA GLU A 144 7.97 11.51 17.72
C GLU A 144 6.91 10.70 18.46
N PHE A 145 5.72 10.53 17.87
CA PHE A 145 4.69 9.67 18.43
C PHE A 145 5.15 8.20 18.50
N LEU A 146 5.84 7.70 17.45
CA LEU A 146 6.38 6.34 17.50
C LEU A 146 7.39 6.17 18.62
N ARG A 147 8.27 7.15 18.83
CA ARG A 147 9.23 7.15 19.94
C ARG A 147 8.53 7.13 21.31
N ASP A 148 7.52 7.97 21.49
CA ASP A 148 6.94 8.24 22.80
C ASP A 148 5.83 7.22 23.17
N GLU A 149 5.05 6.74 22.19
CA GLU A 149 3.86 5.94 22.41
C GLU A 149 3.94 4.51 21.79
N ARG A 150 4.98 4.22 21.02
CA ARG A 150 5.15 2.95 20.32
C ARG A 150 6.58 2.47 20.37
N ALA A 151 7.12 2.42 21.59
CA ALA A 151 8.49 1.96 21.86
C ALA A 151 8.76 0.57 21.24
N ASP A 152 7.76 -0.33 21.21
CA ASP A 152 7.85 -1.63 20.56
C ASP A 152 8.28 -1.57 19.09
N ILE A 153 7.74 -0.62 18.32
CA ILE A 153 8.10 -0.40 16.92
C ILE A 153 9.38 0.44 16.82
N PHE A 154 9.47 1.50 17.64
CA PHE A 154 10.60 2.42 17.59
C PHE A 154 11.92 1.73 17.88
N GLU A 155 11.94 0.82 18.84
CA GLU A 155 13.12 0.01 19.16
C GLU A 155 13.39 -1.04 18.09
N SER A 156 12.40 -1.89 17.77
CA SER A 156 12.62 -3.09 16.95
C SER A 156 12.89 -2.77 15.48
N ILE A 157 12.29 -1.70 14.93
CA ILE A 157 12.43 -1.35 13.52
C ILE A 157 13.39 -0.18 13.34
N PHE A 158 13.25 0.86 14.15
CA PHE A 158 14.04 2.07 13.99
C PHE A 158 15.28 2.13 14.91
N GLY A 159 15.53 1.09 15.73
CA GLY A 159 16.73 0.95 16.55
C GLY A 159 16.92 2.10 17.56
N ASN A 160 15.82 2.69 18.05
CA ASN A 160 15.81 3.90 18.88
C ASN A 160 16.47 5.13 18.20
N ASP A 161 16.60 5.10 16.87
CA ASP A 161 17.18 6.17 16.05
C ASP A 161 16.04 7.03 15.46
N LEU A 162 15.86 8.24 16.02
CA LEU A 162 14.78 9.14 15.58
C LEU A 162 15.01 9.68 14.17
N ASP A 163 16.26 9.90 13.78
CA ASP A 163 16.58 10.41 12.44
C ASP A 163 16.35 9.33 11.39
N TYR A 164 16.68 8.07 11.69
CA TYR A 164 16.33 6.94 10.85
C TYR A 164 14.79 6.78 10.72
N CYS A 165 14.07 6.93 11.83
CA CYS A 165 12.61 6.90 11.84
C CYS A 165 12.01 8.02 10.98
N ARG A 166 12.53 9.26 11.10
CA ARG A 166 12.11 10.41 10.29
C ARG A 166 12.41 10.21 8.81
N ALA A 167 13.58 9.72 8.47
CA ALA A 167 13.97 9.46 7.08
C ALA A 167 13.06 8.43 6.37
N ASN A 168 12.46 7.52 7.15
CA ASN A 168 11.52 6.51 6.65
C ASN A 168 10.04 6.87 6.88
N SER A 169 9.75 8.05 7.41
CA SER A 169 8.38 8.50 7.66
C SER A 169 7.69 8.95 6.36
N PRO A 170 6.44 8.50 6.09
CA PRO A 170 5.64 9.05 4.98
C PRO A 170 5.53 10.58 4.99
N TRP A 171 5.57 11.22 6.17
CA TRP A 171 5.55 12.68 6.30
C TRP A 171 6.78 13.34 5.67
N THR A 172 7.96 12.78 5.89
CA THR A 172 9.21 13.27 5.31
C THR A 172 9.32 12.92 3.83
N LEU A 173 8.95 11.69 3.48
CA LEU A 173 9.07 11.19 2.10
C LEU A 173 8.17 11.95 1.13
N VAL A 174 6.96 12.33 1.57
CA VAL A 174 6.05 13.12 0.73
C VAL A 174 6.56 14.53 0.45
N GLU A 175 7.26 15.15 1.39
CA GLU A 175 7.91 16.46 1.18
C GLU A 175 9.11 16.36 0.25
N GLN A 176 9.93 15.32 0.41
CA GLN A 176 11.16 15.15 -0.39
C GLN A 176 10.88 14.85 -1.85
N ASN A 177 9.76 14.17 -2.16
CA ASN A 177 9.46 13.66 -3.49
C ASN A 177 8.20 14.29 -4.13
N VAL A 178 7.79 15.49 -3.70
CA VAL A 178 6.55 16.16 -4.15
C VAL A 178 6.37 16.15 -5.66
N ALA A 179 7.43 16.44 -6.43
CA ALA A 179 7.34 16.54 -7.89
C ALA A 179 6.95 15.20 -8.54
N GLN A 180 7.56 14.12 -8.10
CA GLN A 180 7.27 12.77 -8.61
C GLN A 180 5.92 12.26 -8.10
N ILE A 181 5.59 12.52 -6.83
CA ILE A 181 4.34 12.09 -6.20
C ILE A 181 3.14 12.75 -6.86
N LYS A 182 3.23 14.00 -7.32
CA LYS A 182 2.18 14.68 -8.09
C LYS A 182 1.81 13.98 -9.40
N THR A 183 2.62 13.06 -9.88
CA THR A 183 2.32 12.26 -11.08
C THR A 183 1.66 10.92 -10.78
N GLN A 184 1.46 10.59 -9.50
CA GLN A 184 0.82 9.33 -9.06
C GLN A 184 -0.69 9.49 -8.93
N VAL A 185 -1.42 8.40 -9.12
CA VAL A 185 -2.82 8.29 -8.70
C VAL A 185 -2.85 7.93 -7.22
N ILE A 186 -3.42 8.77 -6.38
CA ILE A 186 -3.40 8.57 -4.94
C ILE A 186 -4.81 8.57 -4.37
N ARG A 187 -5.11 7.62 -3.47
CA ARG A 187 -6.28 7.68 -2.60
C ARG A 187 -5.90 7.44 -1.15
N GLN A 188 -6.64 8.07 -0.25
CA GLN A 188 -6.55 7.85 1.19
C GLN A 188 -7.95 7.72 1.79
N TYR A 189 -8.20 6.64 2.54
CA TYR A 189 -9.47 6.39 3.21
C TYR A 189 -9.25 5.96 4.66
N VAL A 190 -10.17 6.35 5.54
CA VAL A 190 -10.15 5.95 6.95
C VAL A 190 -11.58 5.71 7.45
N GLY A 191 -11.74 4.84 8.43
CA GLY A 191 -13.05 4.60 9.05
C GLY A 191 -13.48 5.75 9.96
N GLU A 192 -14.76 6.17 9.88
CA GLU A 192 -15.33 7.22 10.73
C GLU A 192 -15.19 6.92 12.23
N LYS A 193 -15.31 5.64 12.61
CA LYS A 193 -15.21 5.16 13.99
C LYS A 193 -13.82 4.61 14.34
N ASP A 194 -12.82 4.91 13.54
CA ASP A 194 -11.43 4.56 13.85
C ASP A 194 -10.81 5.60 14.80
N ASN A 195 -11.17 5.53 16.08
CA ASN A 195 -10.73 6.49 17.10
C ASN A 195 -9.20 6.60 17.26
N ARG A 196 -8.43 5.65 16.73
CA ARG A 196 -6.96 5.66 16.82
C ARG A 196 -6.31 6.40 15.67
N LEU A 197 -6.87 6.29 14.46
CA LEU A 197 -6.21 6.75 13.24
C LEU A 197 -6.96 7.81 12.46
N LEU A 198 -8.25 8.08 12.77
CA LEU A 198 -9.05 9.07 12.05
C LEU A 198 -8.37 10.44 11.99
N GLU A 199 -8.03 11.01 13.13
CA GLU A 199 -7.41 12.35 13.17
C GLU A 199 -6.02 12.39 12.56
N LYS A 200 -5.25 11.30 12.66
CA LYS A 200 -3.94 11.18 12.01
C LYS A 200 -4.05 11.16 10.48
N ASN A 201 -5.06 10.46 9.96
CA ASN A 201 -5.32 10.42 8.52
C ASN A 201 -5.84 11.75 7.99
N LYS A 202 -6.72 12.45 8.74
CA LYS A 202 -7.14 13.82 8.39
C LYS A 202 -5.96 14.80 8.36
N ALA A 203 -5.11 14.75 9.38
CA ALA A 203 -3.93 15.61 9.44
C ALA A 203 -2.97 15.36 8.26
N TYR A 204 -2.79 14.09 7.87
CA TYR A 204 -1.96 13.74 6.73
C TYR A 204 -2.58 14.17 5.39
N HIS A 205 -3.89 14.03 5.23
CA HIS A 205 -4.64 14.57 4.10
C HIS A 205 -4.41 16.08 3.96
N THR A 206 -4.66 16.86 5.03
CA THR A 206 -4.43 18.31 5.03
C THR A 206 -2.98 18.66 4.67
N PHE A 207 -2.03 17.88 5.15
CA PHE A 207 -0.61 18.09 4.84
C PHE A 207 -0.32 17.86 3.35
N MET A 208 -0.84 16.81 2.75
CA MET A 208 -0.69 16.58 1.31
C MET A 208 -1.36 17.69 0.48
N GLU A 209 -2.52 18.21 0.91
CA GLU A 209 -3.16 19.37 0.27
C GLU A 209 -2.26 20.63 0.33
N GLN A 210 -1.64 20.89 1.48
CA GLN A 210 -0.69 22.01 1.63
C GLN A 210 0.52 21.91 0.69
N LEU A 211 0.95 20.69 0.37
CA LEU A 211 1.99 20.42 -0.62
C LEU A 211 1.48 20.48 -2.07
N GLY A 212 0.17 20.70 -2.27
CA GLY A 212 -0.46 20.72 -3.58
C GLY A 212 -0.48 19.35 -4.27
N ILE A 213 -0.55 18.26 -3.48
CA ILE A 213 -0.65 16.88 -3.99
C ILE A 213 -2.13 16.52 -4.11
N SER A 214 -2.59 16.34 -5.36
CA SER A 214 -3.96 15.92 -5.66
C SER A 214 -4.14 14.44 -5.27
N HIS A 215 -5.17 14.14 -4.49
CA HIS A 215 -5.52 12.78 -4.09
C HIS A 215 -7.00 12.67 -3.71
N ALA A 216 -7.59 11.50 -3.86
CA ALA A 216 -8.90 11.21 -3.31
C ALA A 216 -8.79 10.98 -1.81
N PHE A 217 -9.62 11.68 -1.02
CA PHE A 217 -9.73 11.44 0.42
C PHE A 217 -11.16 11.16 0.81
N GLY A 218 -11.37 10.15 1.66
CA GLY A 218 -12.71 9.82 2.13
C GLY A 218 -12.73 9.20 3.53
N ILE A 219 -13.89 9.35 4.16
CA ILE A 219 -14.20 8.78 5.49
C ILE A 219 -15.29 7.74 5.30
N ALA A 220 -14.98 6.47 5.59
CA ALA A 220 -15.92 5.37 5.45
C ALA A 220 -16.94 5.38 6.61
N ALA A 221 -18.18 5.74 6.32
CA ALA A 221 -19.24 5.91 7.30
C ALA A 221 -19.51 4.66 8.14
N GLY A 222 -19.57 4.79 9.46
CA GLY A 222 -19.82 3.72 10.42
C GLY A 222 -18.71 2.66 10.52
N ALA A 223 -17.64 2.75 9.73
CA ALA A 223 -16.52 1.82 9.79
C ALA A 223 -15.56 2.18 10.92
N GLY A 224 -15.16 1.17 11.71
CA GLY A 224 -14.01 1.26 12.61
C GLY A 224 -12.72 0.82 11.91
N HIS A 225 -11.71 0.43 12.71
CA HIS A 225 -10.44 -0.06 12.18
C HIS A 225 -10.56 -1.48 11.58
N ASN A 226 -11.17 -1.58 10.40
CA ASN A 226 -11.41 -2.85 9.71
C ASN A 226 -11.40 -2.65 8.18
N ALA A 227 -10.46 -3.29 7.50
CA ALA A 227 -10.25 -3.14 6.05
C ALA A 227 -11.51 -3.45 5.23
N VAL A 228 -12.23 -4.53 5.56
CA VAL A 228 -13.44 -4.95 4.84
C VAL A 228 -14.56 -3.93 5.01
N LYS A 229 -14.74 -3.40 6.23
CA LYS A 229 -15.76 -2.38 6.51
C LYS A 229 -15.41 -1.05 5.88
N VAL A 230 -14.13 -0.64 5.92
CA VAL A 230 -13.69 0.59 5.23
C VAL A 230 -13.96 0.46 3.74
N HIS A 231 -13.52 -0.61 3.10
CA HIS A 231 -13.74 -0.84 1.67
C HIS A 231 -15.25 -0.93 1.30
N LYS A 232 -16.08 -1.51 2.17
CA LYS A 232 -17.53 -1.62 1.93
C LYS A 232 -18.26 -0.28 2.03
N ASN A 233 -17.80 0.59 2.94
CA ASN A 233 -18.50 1.81 3.33
C ASN A 233 -17.80 3.07 2.81
N MET A 234 -16.94 2.94 1.79
CA MET A 234 -16.38 4.09 1.08
C MET A 234 -17.52 4.94 0.52
N SER A 235 -17.35 6.27 0.54
CA SER A 235 -18.30 7.21 -0.06
C SER A 235 -18.35 7.08 -1.58
N ASP A 236 -17.23 6.70 -2.17
CA ASP A 236 -17.07 6.55 -3.60
C ASP A 236 -16.99 5.07 -3.99
N ASP A 237 -17.05 4.82 -5.28
CA ASP A 237 -16.83 3.48 -5.81
C ASP A 237 -15.44 2.97 -5.42
N PRO A 238 -15.33 1.86 -4.67
CA PRO A 238 -14.06 1.33 -4.18
C PRO A 238 -13.09 0.91 -5.29
N PHE A 239 -13.58 0.72 -6.53
CA PHE A 239 -12.77 0.35 -7.69
C PHE A 239 -12.37 1.53 -8.59
N ALA A 240 -12.90 2.73 -8.34
CA ALA A 240 -12.56 3.94 -9.10
C ALA A 240 -11.04 4.22 -9.11
N PHE A 241 -10.36 3.97 -8.00
CA PHE A 241 -8.91 4.10 -7.90
C PHE A 241 -8.16 3.23 -8.91
N TYR A 242 -8.55 1.96 -9.02
CA TYR A 242 -7.89 1.02 -9.94
C TYR A 242 -8.20 1.34 -11.40
N ARG A 243 -9.42 1.83 -11.71
CA ARG A 243 -9.75 2.34 -13.04
C ARG A 243 -8.92 3.57 -13.39
N ALA A 244 -8.74 4.49 -12.45
CA ALA A 244 -7.87 5.66 -12.65
C ALA A 244 -6.40 5.28 -12.83
N ALA A 245 -5.93 4.28 -12.07
CA ALA A 245 -4.56 3.79 -12.15
C ALA A 245 -4.27 3.03 -13.45
N PHE A 246 -5.21 2.17 -13.91
CA PHE A 246 -4.96 1.18 -14.96
C PHE A 246 -5.92 1.27 -16.16
N GLY A 247 -7.06 1.95 -16.01
CA GLY A 247 -8.15 1.92 -17.01
C GLY A 247 -7.94 2.75 -18.29
N GLY A 248 -6.88 3.53 -18.38
CA GLY A 248 -6.61 4.41 -19.53
C GLY A 248 -5.45 4.01 -20.45
N LYS A 249 -4.76 2.91 -20.19
CA LYS A 249 -3.46 2.59 -20.80
C LYS A 249 -3.39 1.25 -21.55
N GLY A 250 -4.54 0.59 -21.75
CA GLY A 250 -4.63 -0.68 -22.47
C GLY A 250 -5.60 -0.58 -23.64
N LYS A 251 -5.20 0.06 -24.72
CA LYS A 251 -5.72 -0.19 -26.08
C LYS A 251 -4.56 -0.16 -27.06
#